data_42f993fbd8efd5bdc2ff7b9754c8c768
#
_entry.id   42f993fbd8efd5bdc2ff7b9754c8c768
#
_cell.length_a   1.000
_cell.length_b   1.000
_cell.length_c   1.000
_cell.angle_alpha   90.00
_cell.angle_beta   90.00
_cell.angle_gamma   90.00
#
_symmetry.space_group_name_H-M   'P 1'
#
loop_
_entity.id
_entity.type
_entity.pdbx_description
1 polymer ?
#
loop_
_entity_poly.entity_id
_entity_poly.type
_entity_poly.pdbx_seq_one_letter_code
_entity_poly.pdbx_strand_id
1 'polypeptide(L)'
;MAERSTAAVDVADNSGDEPLAAKADEATSDGTAEAQDSTGAESEPNGSGTAVPTPDLHSGHKLAGRYRLEECVTRLDGFSSWRAVDEKLRRAVGVHLLPADHPRARSVLAAARSSALLGDPRFVQVLDAVEENDLVYVVHEWLPDATELTALLGAGPMDAHDAYQLVSQLSQAMAAAHREGLAHLRLTPGAVLRSSSGQYRIRGLAVNAALRGITSDGPQRADTEAIGALLYAALTRRWPYESDAYGLTGLPKGVGLIAPDQVRAGVHRGLSEIAMRALANDGATASRQEQPCTTPDELAKAVAAMPRIRPPEPTFTAPPEYQRTTYQQGTYGRPAGPGNGPTQPVAVPPAPLQSRTGKALKWAVSALLIAALGLGSWQLAETLLDRDKGSDDPGTTQTNPENGDEQKSVAESKPVPIMGARDYDPLGDQSEKPKDIGHVYDGDATSYWNTDGYFTADFGKLKDGVGVVLDLGKVQQVGAVDVTFLGGTTSVELRTATSAEVPKLPTGFTKVAQGSGTKVALKPGEPVQARYLLVWLTNLPPSDSGNFRGKISDIKVTS
;
A
#
# COMPACT_ATOMS: atom_id res chain seq x y z
N MET A 1 21.27 69.42 -23.16
CA MET A 1 22.70 69.37 -23.21
C MET A 1 23.10 67.98 -22.80
N ALA A 2 23.37 67.17 -23.75
CA ALA A 2 24.66 66.79 -24.33
C ALA A 2 25.45 65.96 -23.29
N GLU A 3 26.02 64.84 -23.50
CA GLU A 3 26.55 64.22 -24.71
C GLU A 3 26.70 62.70 -24.57
N ARG A 4 26.68 62.05 -25.69
CA ARG A 4 27.04 60.68 -25.98
C ARG A 4 28.51 60.40 -25.77
N SER A 5 28.89 59.17 -25.44
CA SER A 5 30.16 58.63 -25.95
C SER A 5 30.00 57.14 -26.24
N THR A 6 30.09 56.80 -27.50
CA THR A 6 30.27 55.50 -28.14
C THR A 6 31.77 55.17 -28.12
N ALA A 7 32.10 53.88 -27.87
CA ALA A 7 33.35 53.29 -28.33
C ALA A 7 33.09 51.86 -28.77
N ALA A 8 33.23 51.67 -30.06
CA ALA A 8 33.35 50.36 -30.73
C ALA A 8 34.85 50.06 -30.91
N VAL A 9 35.28 48.84 -30.84
CA VAL A 9 36.49 48.20 -31.37
C VAL A 9 36.31 46.71 -31.20
N ASP A 10 36.61 45.81 -32.01
CA ASP A 10 37.00 45.58 -33.39
C ASP A 10 37.02 44.05 -33.58
N VAL A 11 36.71 43.62 -34.74
CA VAL A 11 36.66 42.27 -35.27
C VAL A 11 38.08 41.76 -35.47
N ALA A 12 38.36 40.51 -35.18
CA ALA A 12 39.44 39.77 -35.80
C ALA A 12 38.93 38.37 -36.22
N ASP A 13 38.78 38.25 -37.52
CA ASP A 13 38.70 36.99 -38.28
C ASP A 13 39.90 36.10 -38.00
N ASN A 14 39.69 34.82 -37.89
CA ASN A 14 40.61 33.88 -38.46
C ASN A 14 39.87 32.61 -38.94
N SER A 15 39.83 32.46 -40.23
CA SER A 15 39.41 31.32 -41.01
C SER A 15 40.45 30.20 -40.98
N GLY A 16 40.01 28.98 -40.99
CA GLY A 16 40.87 27.79 -41.20
C GLY A 16 40.02 26.52 -41.31
N ASP A 17 39.60 26.26 -42.56
CA ASP A 17 39.38 24.97 -43.29
C ASP A 17 39.69 23.66 -42.53
N GLU A 18 38.94 22.69 -42.66
CA GLU A 18 38.24 21.77 -43.49
C GLU A 18 37.98 20.39 -42.77
N PRO A 19 37.21 19.43 -43.35
CA PRO A 19 36.39 18.54 -42.59
C PRO A 19 37.00 17.13 -42.47
N LEU A 20 36.69 16.44 -41.38
CA LEU A 20 36.86 15.00 -41.30
C LEU A 20 35.50 14.33 -41.10
N ALA A 21 35.10 13.64 -42.16
CA ALA A 21 34.02 12.69 -42.18
C ALA A 21 34.27 11.57 -41.13
N ALA A 22 33.35 11.35 -40.26
CA ALA A 22 33.27 10.14 -39.45
C ALA A 22 31.83 9.60 -39.49
N LYS A 23 31.79 8.36 -39.87
CA LYS A 23 30.71 7.41 -40.04
C LYS A 23 29.54 7.56 -39.08
N ALA A 24 28.36 7.52 -39.68
CA ALA A 24 27.13 7.14 -39.02
C ALA A 24 27.24 5.68 -38.55
N ASP A 25 27.24 5.46 -37.24
CA ASP A 25 26.80 4.21 -36.63
C ASP A 25 25.40 4.48 -36.04
N GLU A 26 24.46 3.71 -36.55
CA GLU A 26 23.10 3.64 -36.04
C GLU A 26 23.13 3.25 -34.56
N ALA A 27 22.81 4.18 -33.69
CA ALA A 27 22.40 3.88 -32.34
C ALA A 27 20.91 4.17 -32.25
N THR A 28 20.12 3.12 -32.36
CA THR A 28 18.74 3.07 -31.89
C THR A 28 18.71 3.51 -30.44
N SER A 29 18.30 4.74 -30.19
CA SER A 29 17.98 5.22 -28.86
C SER A 29 16.59 4.71 -28.50
N ASP A 30 16.56 3.55 -27.86
CA ASP A 30 15.40 3.07 -27.12
C ASP A 30 15.33 3.85 -25.82
N GLY A 31 14.61 4.96 -25.84
CA GLY A 31 14.38 5.85 -24.72
C GLY A 31 13.14 5.42 -23.93
N THR A 32 13.13 4.21 -23.41
CA THR A 32 12.17 3.82 -22.37
C THR A 32 12.58 4.49 -21.07
N ALA A 33 11.87 5.54 -20.70
CA ALA A 33 11.89 6.06 -19.34
C ALA A 33 11.28 4.98 -18.43
N GLU A 34 12.11 4.11 -17.89
CA GLU A 34 11.72 3.18 -16.84
C GLU A 34 11.33 3.98 -15.61
N ALA A 35 10.03 4.05 -15.37
CA ALA A 35 9.49 4.41 -14.07
C ALA A 35 9.73 3.22 -13.12
N GLN A 36 10.96 3.03 -12.71
CA GLN A 36 11.29 2.10 -11.63
C GLN A 36 10.87 2.72 -10.32
N ASP A 37 9.70 2.31 -9.86
CA ASP A 37 9.43 2.36 -8.44
C ASP A 37 10.17 1.19 -7.80
N SER A 38 10.97 1.51 -6.80
CA SER A 38 11.87 0.60 -6.13
C SER A 38 11.12 -0.46 -5.33
N THR A 39 10.82 -1.54 -5.99
CA THR A 39 10.82 -2.86 -5.39
C THR A 39 11.60 -3.78 -6.33
N GLY A 40 12.89 -3.92 -6.05
CA GLY A 40 13.65 -5.00 -6.62
C GLY A 40 14.81 -4.59 -7.51
N ALA A 41 15.97 -4.96 -7.04
CA ALA A 41 17.20 -5.30 -7.76
C ALA A 41 17.73 -4.24 -8.74
N GLU A 42 18.48 -3.30 -8.20
CA GLU A 42 19.50 -2.59 -8.94
C GLU A 42 20.61 -3.58 -9.36
N SER A 43 20.74 -3.76 -10.68
CA SER A 43 21.99 -4.25 -11.25
C SER A 43 23.00 -3.12 -11.16
N GLU A 44 24.04 -3.32 -10.36
CA GLU A 44 25.12 -2.38 -10.16
C GLU A 44 25.83 -2.02 -11.47
N PRO A 45 26.16 -0.74 -11.70
CA PRO A 45 27.39 -0.39 -12.35
C PRO A 45 28.50 -0.38 -11.30
N ASN A 46 29.48 -1.21 -11.51
CA ASN A 46 30.70 -1.40 -10.75
C ASN A 46 31.43 -0.06 -10.53
N GLY A 47 31.21 0.53 -9.37
CA GLY A 47 31.92 1.69 -8.86
C GLY A 47 32.01 1.56 -7.36
N SER A 48 33.17 1.20 -6.81
CA SER A 48 33.48 1.14 -5.39
C SER A 48 33.36 2.53 -4.75
N GLY A 49 32.12 2.96 -4.47
CA GLY A 49 31.79 4.02 -3.55
C GLY A 49 31.26 3.37 -2.28
N THR A 50 31.94 3.55 -1.17
CA THR A 50 31.48 3.17 0.16
C THR A 50 30.07 3.74 0.36
N ALA A 51 29.07 2.87 0.45
CA ALA A 51 27.69 3.30 0.74
C ALA A 51 27.70 4.03 2.08
N VAL A 52 27.36 5.32 2.08
CA VAL A 52 27.27 6.12 3.29
C VAL A 52 26.08 5.59 4.09
N PRO A 53 26.29 5.06 5.31
CA PRO A 53 25.20 4.46 6.08
C PRO A 53 24.16 5.52 6.42
N THR A 54 22.90 5.17 6.30
CA THR A 54 21.79 6.01 6.78
C THR A 54 21.95 6.24 8.28
N PRO A 55 21.79 7.48 8.79
CA PRO A 55 21.90 7.78 10.21
C PRO A 55 20.97 6.88 11.03
N ASP A 56 21.50 6.24 12.07
CA ASP A 56 20.70 5.39 12.96
C ASP A 56 19.95 6.25 13.97
N LEU A 57 18.84 6.83 13.51
CA LEU A 57 17.94 7.65 14.30
C LEU A 57 16.73 6.84 14.75
N HIS A 58 16.20 7.16 15.91
CA HIS A 58 15.08 6.46 16.55
C HIS A 58 13.94 7.42 16.93
N SER A 59 12.78 6.88 17.19
CA SER A 59 11.64 7.62 17.72
C SER A 59 12.04 8.34 19.03
N GLY A 60 11.62 9.60 19.15
CA GLY A 60 11.98 10.46 20.28
C GLY A 60 13.22 11.33 20.07
N HIS A 61 14.04 11.06 19.02
CA HIS A 61 15.18 11.92 18.69
C HIS A 61 14.70 13.32 18.31
N LYS A 62 15.43 14.36 18.76
CA LYS A 62 15.10 15.77 18.51
C LYS A 62 16.13 16.43 17.61
N LEU A 63 15.66 17.02 16.52
CA LEU A 63 16.43 17.83 15.60
C LEU A 63 16.26 19.31 15.97
N ALA A 64 17.36 20.06 16.02
CA ALA A 64 17.39 21.47 16.43
C ALA A 64 16.67 21.75 17.78
N GLY A 65 16.54 20.76 18.65
CA GLY A 65 15.76 20.89 19.88
C GLY A 65 14.26 21.17 19.67
N ARG A 66 13.78 21.09 18.41
CA ARG A 66 12.43 21.49 18.01
C ARG A 66 11.60 20.37 17.38
N TYR A 67 12.18 19.61 16.47
CA TYR A 67 11.44 18.58 15.72
C TYR A 67 11.69 17.20 16.34
N ARG A 68 10.71 16.64 17.02
CA ARG A 68 10.79 15.32 17.63
C ARG A 68 10.32 14.26 16.64
N LEU A 69 11.21 13.36 16.27
CA LEU A 69 10.89 12.23 15.39
C LEU A 69 9.91 11.28 16.09
N GLU A 70 8.86 10.84 15.40
CA GLU A 70 7.86 9.91 15.95
C GLU A 70 7.90 8.55 15.26
N GLU A 71 7.77 8.54 13.95
CA GLU A 71 7.61 7.33 13.15
C GLU A 71 8.47 7.42 11.89
N CYS A 72 9.26 6.38 11.64
CA CYS A 72 9.99 6.24 10.38
C CYS A 72 9.03 5.75 9.30
N VAL A 73 8.75 6.59 8.32
CA VAL A 73 7.85 6.26 7.20
C VAL A 73 8.58 5.47 6.12
N THR A 74 9.82 5.85 5.82
CA THR A 74 10.63 5.21 4.78
C THR A 74 12.10 5.30 5.15
N ARG A 75 12.84 4.21 4.95
CA ARG A 75 14.29 4.18 5.03
C ARG A 75 14.82 3.62 3.72
N LEU A 76 15.56 4.41 2.98
CA LEU A 76 16.18 4.06 1.70
C LEU A 76 17.68 4.33 1.79
N ASP A 77 18.43 3.80 0.82
CA ASP A 77 19.88 3.98 0.77
C ASP A 77 20.27 5.46 0.80
N GLY A 78 20.92 5.84 1.88
CA GLY A 78 21.42 7.17 2.11
C GLY A 78 20.45 8.19 2.71
N PHE A 79 19.14 7.89 2.87
CA PHE A 79 18.22 8.81 3.56
C PHE A 79 17.06 8.10 4.24
N SER A 80 16.43 8.77 5.20
CA SER A 80 15.19 8.32 5.84
C SER A 80 14.12 9.41 5.86
N SER A 81 12.86 9.00 5.84
CA SER A 81 11.71 9.91 5.93
C SER A 81 10.91 9.60 7.19
N TRP A 82 10.56 10.63 7.92
CA TRP A 82 9.93 10.52 9.23
C TRP A 82 8.67 11.37 9.33
N ARG A 83 7.70 10.86 10.07
CA ARG A 83 6.70 11.70 10.70
C ARG A 83 7.30 12.25 12.00
N ALA A 84 7.16 13.56 12.23
CA ALA A 84 7.70 14.22 13.40
C ALA A 84 6.69 15.24 13.95
N VAL A 85 6.96 15.75 15.14
CA VAL A 85 6.20 16.85 15.76
C VAL A 85 7.09 18.06 15.91
N ASP A 86 6.67 19.18 15.37
CA ASP A 86 7.17 20.50 15.71
C ASP A 86 6.67 20.87 17.12
N GLU A 87 7.49 20.66 18.14
CA GLU A 87 7.12 20.91 19.54
C GLU A 87 6.84 22.39 19.82
N LYS A 88 7.46 23.30 19.07
CA LYS A 88 7.25 24.75 19.20
C LYS A 88 5.88 25.17 18.69
N LEU A 89 5.45 24.64 17.55
CA LEU A 89 4.17 24.96 16.92
C LEU A 89 3.08 23.91 17.21
N ARG A 90 3.42 22.81 17.91
CA ARG A 90 2.52 21.70 18.28
C ARG A 90 1.75 21.12 17.11
N ARG A 91 2.45 20.90 15.99
CA ARG A 91 1.85 20.32 14.78
C ARG A 91 2.70 19.19 14.22
N ALA A 92 2.06 18.24 13.54
CA ALA A 92 2.76 17.22 12.79
C ALA A 92 3.50 17.84 11.60
N VAL A 93 4.67 17.29 11.29
CA VAL A 93 5.51 17.66 10.13
C VAL A 93 6.11 16.38 9.54
N GLY A 94 6.45 16.42 8.25
CA GLY A 94 7.29 15.40 7.64
C GLY A 94 8.75 15.86 7.64
N VAL A 95 9.68 14.91 7.79
CA VAL A 95 11.11 15.22 7.80
C VAL A 95 11.85 14.20 6.94
N HIS A 96 12.65 14.68 6.00
CA HIS A 96 13.64 13.87 5.29
C HIS A 96 15.01 14.11 5.89
N LEU A 97 15.77 13.05 6.11
CA LEU A 97 17.06 13.07 6.79
C LEU A 97 18.11 12.29 5.99
N LEU A 98 19.31 12.86 5.86
CA LEU A 98 20.48 12.21 5.28
C LEU A 98 21.75 12.72 5.96
N PRO A 99 22.90 11.99 5.88
CA PRO A 99 24.18 12.47 6.38
C PRO A 99 24.63 13.75 5.65
N ALA A 100 25.29 14.66 6.34
CA ALA A 100 25.79 15.90 5.73
C ALA A 100 26.93 15.65 4.72
N ASP A 101 27.70 14.58 4.90
CA ASP A 101 28.75 14.13 3.98
C ASP A 101 28.21 13.33 2.78
N HIS A 102 26.90 13.03 2.75
CA HIS A 102 26.30 12.33 1.64
C HIS A 102 26.43 13.15 0.33
N PRO A 103 26.81 12.53 -0.81
CA PRO A 103 27.03 13.24 -2.08
C PRO A 103 25.85 14.11 -2.54
N ARG A 104 24.63 13.73 -2.17
CA ARG A 104 23.39 14.44 -2.51
C ARG A 104 22.98 15.52 -1.49
N ALA A 105 23.66 15.66 -0.36
CA ALA A 105 23.26 16.58 0.71
C ALA A 105 23.10 18.03 0.23
N ARG A 106 24.09 18.54 -0.54
CA ARG A 106 24.05 19.90 -1.09
C ARG A 106 22.91 20.10 -2.09
N SER A 107 22.67 19.12 -2.97
CA SER A 107 21.58 19.20 -3.96
C SER A 107 20.21 19.13 -3.29
N VAL A 108 20.05 18.34 -2.24
CA VAL A 108 18.82 18.26 -1.44
C VAL A 108 18.52 19.59 -0.75
N LEU A 109 19.53 20.22 -0.11
CA LEU A 109 19.37 21.54 0.51
C LEU A 109 19.01 22.61 -0.51
N ALA A 110 19.68 22.63 -1.67
CA ALA A 110 19.39 23.57 -2.74
C ALA A 110 17.96 23.38 -3.28
N ALA A 111 17.55 22.15 -3.56
CA ALA A 111 16.21 21.81 -4.02
C ALA A 111 15.13 22.21 -2.99
N ALA A 112 15.37 21.94 -1.70
CA ALA A 112 14.45 22.30 -0.63
C ALA A 112 14.27 23.82 -0.50
N ARG A 113 15.36 24.59 -0.54
CA ARG A 113 15.33 26.06 -0.48
C ARG A 113 14.62 26.66 -1.68
N SER A 114 14.90 26.17 -2.89
CA SER A 114 14.22 26.61 -4.12
C SER A 114 12.73 26.28 -4.10
N SER A 115 12.36 25.06 -3.64
CA SER A 115 10.96 24.65 -3.50
C SER A 115 10.21 25.49 -2.46
N ALA A 116 10.88 25.90 -1.37
CA ALA A 116 10.28 26.75 -0.34
C ALA A 116 9.90 28.15 -0.87
N LEU A 117 10.63 28.67 -1.85
CA LEU A 117 10.41 29.99 -2.44
C LEU A 117 9.22 30.05 -3.39
N LEU A 118 8.76 28.91 -3.94
CA LEU A 118 7.69 28.89 -4.93
C LEU A 118 6.36 29.47 -4.40
N GLY A 119 6.04 29.25 -3.09
CA GLY A 119 4.87 29.83 -2.44
C GLY A 119 3.49 29.41 -3.00
N ASP A 120 3.44 28.42 -3.89
CA ASP A 120 2.20 27.94 -4.50
C ASP A 120 1.52 26.90 -3.56
N PRO A 121 0.27 27.15 -3.13
CA PRO A 121 -0.44 26.30 -2.17
C PRO A 121 -0.77 24.89 -2.73
N ARG A 122 -0.61 24.66 -4.02
CA ARG A 122 -0.80 23.33 -4.64
C ARG A 122 0.37 22.39 -4.35
N PHE A 123 1.48 22.89 -3.80
CA PHE A 123 2.57 22.07 -3.32
C PHE A 123 2.55 21.95 -1.80
N VAL A 124 2.97 20.80 -1.28
CA VAL A 124 3.27 20.63 0.13
C VAL A 124 4.49 21.49 0.46
N GLN A 125 4.32 22.42 1.39
CA GLN A 125 5.32 23.44 1.67
C GLN A 125 6.53 22.86 2.39
N VAL A 126 7.72 23.23 1.94
CA VAL A 126 8.96 23.08 2.71
C VAL A 126 8.99 24.17 3.79
N LEU A 127 9.13 23.76 5.05
CA LEU A 127 9.07 24.63 6.22
C LEU A 127 10.46 25.00 6.73
N ASP A 128 11.42 24.07 6.57
CA ASP A 128 12.80 24.24 7.01
C ASP A 128 13.74 23.34 6.19
N ALA A 129 14.99 23.77 5.99
CA ALA A 129 16.04 23.02 5.31
C ALA A 129 17.38 23.34 5.93
N VAL A 130 17.88 22.46 6.76
CA VAL A 130 18.97 22.70 7.71
C VAL A 130 20.07 21.67 7.56
N GLU A 131 21.30 22.10 7.76
CA GLU A 131 22.46 21.26 7.99
C GLU A 131 22.94 21.49 9.42
N GLU A 132 22.91 20.45 10.25
CA GLU A 132 23.25 20.54 11.67
C GLU A 132 23.71 19.18 12.20
N ASN A 133 24.77 19.16 13.02
CA ASN A 133 25.26 17.95 13.69
C ASN A 133 25.51 16.76 12.73
N ASP A 134 26.23 16.99 11.64
CA ASP A 134 26.53 16.01 10.59
C ASP A 134 25.28 15.43 9.88
N LEU A 135 24.14 16.09 9.99
CA LEU A 135 22.89 15.76 9.34
C LEU A 135 22.41 16.91 8.46
N VAL A 136 21.84 16.54 7.32
CA VAL A 136 20.98 17.40 6.52
C VAL A 136 19.55 16.92 6.72
N TYR A 137 18.63 17.85 7.03
CA TYR A 137 17.22 17.52 7.10
C TYR A 137 16.35 18.60 6.45
N VAL A 138 15.28 18.13 5.83
CA VAL A 138 14.25 18.95 5.19
C VAL A 138 12.94 18.69 5.90
N VAL A 139 12.37 19.74 6.47
CA VAL A 139 11.08 19.71 7.16
C VAL A 139 10.00 20.23 6.22
N HIS A 140 8.92 19.50 6.08
CA HIS A 140 7.79 19.88 5.26
C HIS A 140 6.45 19.73 5.99
N GLU A 141 5.44 20.38 5.48
CA GLU A 141 4.07 20.30 5.97
C GLU A 141 3.60 18.84 5.99
N TRP A 142 2.86 18.45 7.03
CA TRP A 142 2.15 17.19 7.12
C TRP A 142 0.66 17.42 6.96
N LEU A 143 -0.01 16.69 6.08
CA LEU A 143 -1.43 16.84 5.77
C LEU A 143 -2.19 15.59 6.26
N PRO A 144 -2.63 15.56 7.53
CA PRO A 144 -3.23 14.35 8.12
C PRO A 144 -4.56 13.97 7.49
N ASP A 145 -5.32 14.94 6.97
CA ASP A 145 -6.67 14.73 6.41
C ASP A 145 -6.66 14.56 4.89
N ALA A 146 -5.49 14.48 4.28
CA ALA A 146 -5.36 14.28 2.85
C ALA A 146 -5.20 12.79 2.50
N THR A 147 -5.87 12.35 1.44
CA THR A 147 -5.78 10.99 0.94
C THR A 147 -4.79 10.92 -0.22
N GLU A 148 -3.85 10.00 -0.19
CA GLU A 148 -2.93 9.76 -1.31
C GLU A 148 -3.68 9.25 -2.54
N LEU A 149 -3.23 9.67 -3.72
CA LEU A 149 -3.80 9.21 -4.99
C LEU A 149 -3.67 7.68 -5.14
N THR A 150 -2.62 7.07 -4.58
CA THR A 150 -2.47 5.60 -4.52
C THR A 150 -3.70 4.93 -3.88
N ALA A 151 -4.17 5.43 -2.75
CA ALA A 151 -5.34 4.89 -2.06
C ALA A 151 -6.64 5.13 -2.87
N LEU A 152 -6.77 6.30 -3.51
CA LEU A 152 -7.92 6.61 -4.36
C LEU A 152 -7.97 5.67 -5.58
N LEU A 153 -6.85 5.42 -6.24
CA LEU A 153 -6.75 4.48 -7.37
C LEU A 153 -6.99 3.03 -6.92
N GLY A 154 -6.60 2.68 -5.71
CA GLY A 154 -6.90 1.38 -5.10
C GLY A 154 -8.41 1.13 -4.95
N ALA A 155 -9.18 2.15 -4.62
CA ALA A 155 -10.64 2.06 -4.46
C ALA A 155 -11.36 1.84 -5.80
N GLY A 156 -10.81 2.33 -6.91
CA GLY A 156 -11.41 2.17 -8.24
C GLY A 156 -10.98 3.25 -9.22
N PRO A 157 -11.42 3.16 -10.48
CA PRO A 157 -11.21 4.23 -11.44
C PRO A 157 -12.04 5.46 -11.05
N MET A 158 -11.50 6.64 -11.28
CA MET A 158 -12.17 7.90 -11.01
C MET A 158 -13.31 8.18 -12.01
N ASP A 159 -14.29 8.96 -11.59
CA ASP A 159 -15.24 9.56 -12.51
C ASP A 159 -14.59 10.65 -13.38
N ALA A 160 -15.28 11.04 -14.45
CA ALA A 160 -14.73 11.98 -15.41
C ALA A 160 -14.48 13.38 -14.80
N HIS A 161 -15.30 13.81 -13.84
CA HIS A 161 -15.13 15.10 -13.18
C HIS A 161 -13.88 15.11 -12.28
N ASP A 162 -13.72 14.10 -11.46
CA ASP A 162 -12.57 13.97 -10.56
C ASP A 162 -11.25 13.82 -11.33
N ALA A 163 -11.26 13.01 -12.42
CA ALA A 163 -10.10 12.88 -13.32
C ALA A 163 -9.76 14.20 -14.04
N TYR A 164 -10.77 14.96 -14.44
CA TYR A 164 -10.59 16.30 -15.01
C TYR A 164 -9.96 17.27 -13.98
N GLN A 165 -10.45 17.27 -12.74
CA GLN A 165 -9.89 18.07 -11.65
C GLN A 165 -8.43 17.69 -11.36
N LEU A 166 -8.13 16.40 -11.32
CA LEU A 166 -6.77 15.90 -11.12
C LEU A 166 -5.83 16.47 -12.18
N VAL A 167 -6.07 16.20 -13.47
CA VAL A 167 -5.16 16.61 -14.54
C VAL A 167 -5.07 18.14 -14.64
N SER A 168 -6.19 18.85 -14.44
CA SER A 168 -6.23 20.32 -14.50
C SER A 168 -5.36 20.96 -13.41
N GLN A 169 -5.48 20.49 -12.17
CA GLN A 169 -4.72 21.04 -11.04
C GLN A 169 -3.25 20.66 -11.10
N LEU A 170 -2.91 19.42 -11.48
CA LEU A 170 -1.51 18.98 -11.57
C LEU A 170 -0.79 19.70 -12.72
N SER A 171 -1.39 19.76 -13.91
CA SER A 171 -0.73 20.43 -15.06
C SER A 171 -0.49 21.91 -14.80
N GLN A 172 -1.45 22.62 -14.19
CA GLN A 172 -1.29 24.03 -13.82
C GLN A 172 -0.25 24.24 -12.71
N ALA A 173 -0.20 23.35 -11.72
CA ALA A 173 0.81 23.42 -10.65
C ALA A 173 2.20 23.19 -11.24
N MET A 174 2.38 22.13 -12.02
CA MET A 174 3.67 21.83 -12.62
C MET A 174 4.10 22.88 -13.66
N ALA A 175 3.17 23.44 -14.43
CA ALA A 175 3.48 24.59 -15.31
C ALA A 175 4.00 25.80 -14.52
N ALA A 176 3.45 26.07 -13.33
CA ALA A 176 3.96 27.13 -12.47
C ALA A 176 5.37 26.81 -11.94
N ALA A 177 5.61 25.58 -11.47
CA ALA A 177 6.92 25.16 -10.99
C ALA A 177 8.01 25.24 -12.07
N HIS A 178 7.70 24.77 -13.29
CA HIS A 178 8.64 24.82 -14.40
C HIS A 178 8.98 26.25 -14.87
N ARG A 179 8.07 27.20 -14.71
CA ARG A 179 8.37 28.63 -14.98
C ARG A 179 9.42 29.20 -14.02
N GLU A 180 9.48 28.66 -12.80
CA GLU A 180 10.50 28.99 -11.79
C GLU A 180 11.72 28.05 -11.86
N GLY A 181 11.85 27.26 -12.93
CA GLY A 181 12.96 26.33 -13.13
C GLY A 181 12.94 25.09 -12.23
N LEU A 182 11.79 24.76 -11.63
CA LEU A 182 11.64 23.61 -10.74
C LEU A 182 10.94 22.46 -11.47
N ALA A 183 11.52 21.27 -11.40
CA ALA A 183 10.92 20.02 -11.89
C ALA A 183 10.69 19.06 -10.74
N HIS A 184 9.71 18.18 -10.88
CA HIS A 184 9.44 17.15 -9.89
C HIS A 184 10.24 15.88 -10.17
N LEU A 185 10.30 15.42 -11.40
CA LEU A 185 10.99 14.25 -11.94
C LEU A 185 10.61 12.89 -11.31
N ARG A 186 9.74 12.91 -10.29
CA ARG A 186 9.22 11.73 -9.60
C ARG A 186 7.77 11.95 -9.16
N LEU A 187 6.92 12.37 -10.07
CA LEU A 187 5.50 12.58 -9.82
C LEU A 187 4.75 11.24 -9.88
N THR A 188 4.68 10.56 -8.73
CA THR A 188 4.04 9.25 -8.56
C THR A 188 2.68 9.39 -7.89
N PRO A 189 1.81 8.35 -7.89
CA PRO A 189 0.54 8.39 -7.14
C PRO A 189 0.72 8.72 -5.65
N GLY A 190 1.80 8.26 -5.00
CA GLY A 190 2.11 8.58 -3.60
C GLY A 190 2.58 10.02 -3.39
N ALA A 191 3.01 10.75 -4.44
CA ALA A 191 3.38 12.15 -4.36
C ALA A 191 2.18 13.10 -4.47
N VAL A 192 1.01 12.61 -4.87
CA VAL A 192 -0.20 13.40 -5.07
C VAL A 192 -1.20 13.12 -3.96
N LEU A 193 -1.63 14.17 -3.27
CA LEU A 193 -2.53 14.14 -2.13
C LEU A 193 -3.83 14.86 -2.49
N ARG A 194 -4.99 14.31 -2.14
CA ARG A 194 -6.30 14.96 -2.27
C ARG A 194 -6.82 15.34 -0.89
N SER A 195 -7.06 16.63 -0.67
CA SER A 195 -7.69 17.12 0.56
C SER A 195 -9.18 16.78 0.63
N SER A 196 -9.78 16.89 1.81
CA SER A 196 -11.23 16.75 2.01
C SER A 196 -12.06 17.75 1.18
N SER A 197 -11.49 18.90 0.82
CA SER A 197 -12.13 19.89 -0.06
C SER A 197 -12.00 19.57 -1.57
N GLY A 198 -11.37 18.44 -1.94
CA GLY A 198 -11.16 18.03 -3.34
C GLY A 198 -9.97 18.72 -4.03
N GLN A 199 -9.16 19.48 -3.30
CA GLN A 199 -7.95 20.11 -3.84
C GLN A 199 -6.80 19.11 -3.85
N TYR A 200 -6.03 19.10 -4.95
CA TYR A 200 -4.83 18.27 -5.07
C TYR A 200 -3.60 19.04 -4.58
N ARG A 201 -2.74 18.35 -3.84
CA ARG A 201 -1.47 18.86 -3.33
C ARG A 201 -0.34 17.92 -3.79
N ILE A 202 0.77 18.49 -4.24
CA ILE A 202 1.93 17.75 -4.74
C ILE A 202 3.03 17.80 -3.67
N ARG A 203 3.53 16.64 -3.25
CA ARG A 203 4.56 16.47 -2.22
C ARG A 203 5.93 16.24 -2.86
N GLY A 204 6.97 16.94 -2.35
CA GLY A 204 8.36 16.65 -2.66
C GLY A 204 8.86 17.25 -3.97
N LEU A 205 8.28 18.37 -4.44
CA LEU A 205 8.77 19.11 -5.61
C LEU A 205 10.29 19.33 -5.52
N ALA A 206 11.04 18.94 -6.54
CA ALA A 206 12.49 18.94 -6.64
C ALA A 206 13.23 18.12 -5.55
N VAL A 207 12.71 18.09 -4.30
CA VAL A 207 13.35 17.40 -3.16
C VAL A 207 13.36 15.90 -3.37
N ASN A 208 12.26 15.29 -3.85
CA ASN A 208 12.18 13.86 -4.07
C ASN A 208 13.17 13.35 -5.12
N ALA A 209 13.39 14.12 -6.17
CA ALA A 209 14.41 13.82 -7.18
C ALA A 209 15.81 13.97 -6.61
N ALA A 210 16.08 15.06 -5.89
CA ALA A 210 17.39 15.33 -5.29
C ALA A 210 17.79 14.25 -4.27
N LEU A 211 16.85 13.80 -3.42
CA LEU A 211 17.08 12.70 -2.45
C LEU A 211 17.50 11.39 -3.13
N ARG A 212 17.07 11.16 -4.36
CA ARG A 212 17.35 9.91 -5.13
C ARG A 212 18.40 10.09 -6.22
N GLY A 213 18.91 11.31 -6.40
CA GLY A 213 19.87 11.62 -7.47
C GLY A 213 19.27 11.52 -8.88
N ILE A 214 17.94 11.69 -9.01
CA ILE A 214 17.26 11.66 -10.31
C ILE A 214 17.47 12.97 -11.04
N THR A 215 17.96 12.88 -12.27
CA THR A 215 18.14 14.01 -13.20
C THR A 215 17.49 13.66 -14.55
N SER A 216 17.18 14.68 -15.35
CA SER A 216 16.62 14.50 -16.69
C SER A 216 17.10 15.62 -17.60
N ASP A 217 17.43 15.28 -18.85
CA ASP A 217 17.75 16.25 -19.90
C ASP A 217 16.48 16.98 -20.42
N GLY A 218 15.31 16.34 -20.26
CA GLY A 218 14.01 16.90 -20.64
C GLY A 218 13.01 16.96 -19.48
N PRO A 219 13.26 17.75 -18.42
CA PRO A 219 12.47 17.72 -17.20
C PRO A 219 10.99 18.09 -17.41
N GLN A 220 10.70 18.99 -18.34
CA GLN A 220 9.31 19.35 -18.68
C GLN A 220 8.57 18.15 -19.31
N ARG A 221 9.24 17.43 -20.21
CA ARG A 221 8.67 16.25 -20.85
C ARG A 221 8.42 15.12 -19.83
N ALA A 222 9.41 14.86 -18.97
CA ALA A 222 9.30 13.83 -17.92
C ALA A 222 8.10 14.08 -16.98
N ASP A 223 7.94 15.32 -16.51
CA ASP A 223 6.82 15.66 -15.64
C ASP A 223 5.45 15.66 -16.38
N THR A 224 5.44 16.04 -17.66
CA THR A 224 4.22 15.96 -18.50
C THR A 224 3.76 14.52 -18.69
N GLU A 225 4.69 13.64 -18.98
CA GLU A 225 4.45 12.21 -19.13
C GLU A 225 3.97 11.57 -17.83
N ALA A 226 4.57 11.95 -16.70
CA ALA A 226 4.12 11.50 -15.40
C ALA A 226 2.68 11.96 -15.09
N ILE A 227 2.30 13.20 -15.41
CA ILE A 227 0.90 13.65 -15.27
C ILE A 227 -0.02 12.82 -16.18
N GLY A 228 0.40 12.54 -17.40
CA GLY A 228 -0.33 11.68 -18.34
C GLY A 228 -0.54 10.27 -17.80
N ALA A 229 0.49 9.70 -17.18
CA ALA A 229 0.42 8.38 -16.55
C ALA A 229 -0.56 8.36 -15.35
N LEU A 230 -0.56 9.40 -14.53
CA LEU A 230 -1.51 9.54 -13.43
C LEU A 230 -2.95 9.68 -13.93
N LEU A 231 -3.19 10.45 -14.99
CA LEU A 231 -4.49 10.57 -15.61
C LEU A 231 -4.95 9.23 -16.20
N TYR A 232 -4.06 8.55 -16.92
CA TYR A 232 -4.33 7.22 -17.46
C TYR A 232 -4.76 6.24 -16.36
N ALA A 233 -4.00 6.20 -15.29
CA ALA A 233 -4.29 5.36 -14.13
C ALA A 233 -5.64 5.75 -13.48
N ALA A 234 -5.93 7.03 -13.35
CA ALA A 234 -7.20 7.53 -12.83
C ALA A 234 -8.41 7.07 -13.68
N LEU A 235 -8.27 7.05 -15.00
CA LEU A 235 -9.33 6.66 -15.92
C LEU A 235 -9.53 5.14 -16.01
N THR A 236 -8.44 4.35 -15.93
CA THR A 236 -8.47 2.92 -16.27
C THR A 236 -8.19 1.99 -15.10
N ARG A 237 -7.59 2.50 -14.00
CA ARG A 237 -7.00 1.71 -12.93
C ARG A 237 -5.90 0.76 -13.44
N ARG A 238 -5.20 1.14 -14.50
CA ARG A 238 -4.03 0.45 -15.03
C ARG A 238 -2.87 1.41 -15.18
N TRP A 239 -1.66 0.89 -15.02
CA TRP A 239 -0.46 1.65 -15.31
C TRP A 239 -0.20 1.65 -16.83
N PRO A 240 0.18 2.78 -17.45
CA PRO A 240 0.28 2.89 -18.92
C PRO A 240 1.50 2.19 -19.53
N TYR A 241 2.28 1.48 -18.74
CA TYR A 241 3.46 0.75 -19.17
C TYR A 241 3.26 -0.76 -18.95
N GLU A 242 4.14 -1.60 -19.52
CA GLU A 242 4.04 -3.06 -19.43
C GLU A 242 4.31 -3.62 -18.02
N SER A 243 5.08 -2.90 -17.20
CA SER A 243 5.36 -3.29 -15.82
C SER A 243 4.25 -2.86 -14.87
N ASP A 244 3.91 -3.73 -13.91
CA ASP A 244 3.04 -3.36 -12.80
C ASP A 244 3.76 -2.33 -11.91
N ALA A 245 3.03 -1.29 -11.47
CA ALA A 245 3.58 -0.28 -10.58
C ALA A 245 2.49 0.34 -9.68
N TYR A 246 2.85 0.77 -8.48
CA TYR A 246 1.96 1.46 -7.53
C TYR A 246 0.70 0.69 -7.16
N GLY A 247 0.76 -0.66 -7.18
CA GLY A 247 -0.41 -1.52 -6.96
C GLY A 247 -1.38 -1.57 -8.14
N LEU A 248 -0.98 -1.08 -9.30
CA LEU A 248 -1.75 -1.10 -10.54
C LEU A 248 -1.13 -2.08 -11.52
N THR A 249 -1.99 -2.86 -12.19
CA THR A 249 -1.57 -3.75 -13.26
C THR A 249 -1.18 -2.95 -14.49
N GLY A 250 -0.04 -3.27 -15.08
CA GLY A 250 0.43 -2.68 -16.32
C GLY A 250 -0.37 -3.11 -17.55
N LEU A 251 0.03 -2.62 -18.71
CA LEU A 251 -0.52 -3.03 -20.00
C LEU A 251 0.02 -4.41 -20.41
N PRO A 252 -0.71 -5.17 -21.25
CA PRO A 252 -0.22 -6.41 -21.78
C PRO A 252 1.08 -6.22 -22.59
N LYS A 253 2.05 -7.11 -22.38
CA LYS A 253 3.34 -7.04 -23.06
C LYS A 253 3.19 -7.10 -24.58
N GLY A 254 3.96 -6.27 -25.29
CA GLY A 254 4.00 -6.23 -26.74
C GLY A 254 2.79 -5.58 -27.43
N VAL A 255 1.85 -5.03 -26.69
CA VAL A 255 0.67 -4.35 -27.28
C VAL A 255 0.91 -2.84 -27.44
N GLY A 256 1.86 -2.30 -26.66
CA GLY A 256 2.13 -0.87 -26.62
C GLY A 256 1.05 -0.07 -25.86
N LEU A 257 1.12 1.24 -25.97
CA LEU A 257 0.19 2.15 -25.29
C LEU A 257 -1.18 2.13 -25.97
N ILE A 258 -2.22 1.75 -25.23
CA ILE A 258 -3.62 1.70 -25.67
C ILE A 258 -4.37 2.89 -25.07
N ALA A 259 -5.23 3.54 -25.86
CA ALA A 259 -6.02 4.67 -25.36
C ALA A 259 -6.97 4.25 -24.21
N PRO A 260 -7.12 5.06 -23.16
CA PRO A 260 -7.95 4.75 -22.00
C PRO A 260 -9.38 4.33 -22.31
N ASP A 261 -10.03 4.94 -23.32
CA ASP A 261 -11.39 4.61 -23.77
C ASP A 261 -11.48 3.25 -24.49
N GLN A 262 -10.36 2.71 -24.97
CA GLN A 262 -10.25 1.35 -25.50
C GLN A 262 -9.98 0.31 -24.41
N VAL A 263 -9.34 0.71 -23.32
CA VAL A 263 -9.05 -0.17 -22.17
C VAL A 263 -10.29 -0.34 -21.30
N ARG A 264 -11.07 0.70 -21.10
CA ARG A 264 -12.26 0.69 -20.25
C ARG A 264 -13.42 1.42 -20.92
N ALA A 265 -14.58 0.74 -20.98
CA ALA A 265 -15.81 1.36 -21.44
C ALA A 265 -16.28 2.50 -20.53
N GLY A 266 -16.85 3.56 -21.11
CA GLY A 266 -17.39 4.71 -20.37
C GLY A 266 -16.35 5.77 -19.98
N VAL A 267 -15.11 5.64 -20.39
CA VAL A 267 -14.09 6.69 -20.23
C VAL A 267 -14.46 7.89 -21.09
N HIS A 268 -14.36 9.09 -20.53
CA HIS A 268 -14.60 10.34 -21.24
C HIS A 268 -13.56 10.53 -22.35
N ARG A 269 -14.02 10.60 -23.61
CA ARG A 269 -13.14 10.58 -24.79
C ARG A 269 -12.12 11.70 -24.81
N GLY A 270 -12.50 12.92 -24.42
CA GLY A 270 -11.55 14.04 -24.35
C GLY A 270 -10.45 13.83 -23.29
N LEU A 271 -10.75 13.19 -22.14
CA LEU A 271 -9.72 12.87 -21.14
C LEU A 271 -8.81 11.73 -21.62
N SER A 272 -9.36 10.76 -22.36
CA SER A 272 -8.58 9.72 -23.02
C SER A 272 -7.57 10.34 -24.00
N GLU A 273 -8.01 11.29 -24.81
CA GLU A 273 -7.15 12.01 -25.76
C GLU A 273 -6.05 12.82 -25.05
N ILE A 274 -6.39 13.55 -23.98
CA ILE A 274 -5.42 14.30 -23.18
C ILE A 274 -4.35 13.36 -22.59
N ALA A 275 -4.74 12.20 -22.05
CA ALA A 275 -3.79 11.21 -21.53
C ALA A 275 -2.83 10.74 -22.64
N MET A 276 -3.35 10.41 -23.82
CA MET A 276 -2.53 9.97 -24.95
C MET A 276 -1.59 11.07 -25.47
N ARG A 277 -2.03 12.32 -25.51
CA ARG A 277 -1.18 13.46 -25.91
C ARG A 277 -0.04 13.74 -24.93
N ALA A 278 -0.25 13.43 -23.66
CA ALA A 278 0.78 13.56 -22.64
C ALA A 278 1.78 12.39 -22.65
N LEU A 279 1.33 11.16 -22.97
CA LEU A 279 2.15 9.95 -22.93
C LEU A 279 2.89 9.67 -24.25
N ALA A 280 2.21 9.83 -25.40
CA ALA A 280 2.78 9.46 -26.67
C ALA A 280 3.66 10.58 -27.25
N ASN A 281 4.93 10.25 -27.54
CA ASN A 281 5.91 11.20 -28.06
C ASN A 281 6.01 11.16 -29.60
N ASP A 282 5.61 10.04 -30.23
CA ASP A 282 5.95 9.74 -31.63
C ASP A 282 4.80 10.00 -32.62
N GLY A 283 3.84 10.86 -32.26
CA GLY A 283 2.66 11.05 -33.12
C GLY A 283 1.73 9.85 -33.21
N ALA A 284 1.95 8.83 -32.39
CA ALA A 284 1.09 7.65 -32.22
C ALA A 284 -0.19 7.92 -31.42
N THR A 285 -0.60 9.18 -31.29
CA THR A 285 -1.89 9.53 -30.72
C THR A 285 -3.03 9.08 -31.63
N ALA A 286 -4.12 8.63 -31.03
CA ALA A 286 -5.31 8.21 -31.74
C ALA A 286 -5.91 9.31 -32.64
N SER A 287 -5.57 10.57 -32.37
CA SER A 287 -5.94 11.73 -33.17
C SER A 287 -4.72 12.27 -33.94
N ARG A 288 -4.70 12.06 -35.24
CA ARG A 288 -3.70 12.68 -36.15
C ARG A 288 -3.84 14.21 -36.25
N GLN A 289 -4.82 14.80 -35.57
CA GLN A 289 -5.16 16.21 -35.66
C GLN A 289 -4.61 17.02 -34.46
N GLU A 290 -4.33 16.39 -33.34
CA GLU A 290 -3.88 17.07 -32.11
C GLU A 290 -2.41 16.77 -31.82
N GLN A 291 -1.63 17.81 -31.57
CA GLN A 291 -0.20 17.70 -31.26
C GLN A 291 0.04 17.08 -29.89
N PRO A 292 1.11 16.29 -29.68
CA PRO A 292 1.56 15.87 -28.36
C PRO A 292 1.79 17.06 -27.42
N CYS A 293 1.53 16.88 -26.13
CA CYS A 293 1.89 17.87 -25.11
C CYS A 293 3.29 17.51 -24.57
N THR A 294 4.26 18.38 -24.78
CA THR A 294 5.65 18.16 -24.36
C THR A 294 6.00 18.89 -23.09
N THR A 295 5.16 19.83 -22.65
CA THR A 295 5.34 20.61 -21.44
C THR A 295 4.07 20.62 -20.59
N PRO A 296 4.19 20.78 -19.25
CA PRO A 296 3.02 20.91 -18.38
C PRO A 296 2.12 22.12 -18.74
N ASP A 297 2.68 23.17 -19.32
CA ASP A 297 1.93 24.35 -19.76
C ASP A 297 1.07 24.05 -21.01
N GLU A 298 1.61 23.32 -21.98
CA GLU A 298 0.83 22.81 -23.13
C GLU A 298 -0.29 21.88 -22.68
N LEU A 299 -0.01 20.99 -21.74
CA LEU A 299 -1.01 20.09 -21.17
C LEU A 299 -2.11 20.87 -20.43
N ALA A 300 -1.75 21.87 -19.63
CA ALA A 300 -2.70 22.74 -18.93
C ALA A 300 -3.61 23.51 -19.92
N LYS A 301 -3.04 24.02 -21.02
CA LYS A 301 -3.79 24.68 -22.09
C LYS A 301 -4.73 23.71 -22.81
N ALA A 302 -4.26 22.50 -23.11
CA ALA A 302 -5.08 21.48 -23.75
C ALA A 302 -6.27 21.07 -22.86
N VAL A 303 -6.06 20.90 -21.56
CA VAL A 303 -7.12 20.62 -20.58
C VAL A 303 -8.09 21.80 -20.46
N ALA A 304 -7.62 23.03 -20.44
CA ALA A 304 -8.44 24.24 -20.37
C ALA A 304 -9.30 24.46 -21.62
N ALA A 305 -8.84 23.99 -22.78
CA ALA A 305 -9.59 24.05 -24.03
C ALA A 305 -10.76 23.03 -24.10
N MET A 306 -10.75 22.00 -23.24
CA MET A 306 -11.85 21.04 -23.17
C MET A 306 -13.11 21.67 -22.57
N PRO A 307 -14.32 21.23 -22.99
CA PRO A 307 -15.55 21.55 -22.27
C PRO A 307 -15.46 21.12 -20.80
N ARG A 308 -15.84 22.00 -19.88
CA ARG A 308 -15.83 21.68 -18.46
C ARG A 308 -16.73 20.49 -18.15
N ILE A 309 -16.18 19.47 -17.54
CA ILE A 309 -16.90 18.30 -17.08
C ILE A 309 -17.56 18.66 -15.74
N ARG A 310 -18.89 18.62 -15.70
CA ARG A 310 -19.66 18.93 -14.49
C ARG A 310 -19.57 17.77 -13.49
N PRO A 311 -19.63 18.05 -12.18
CA PRO A 311 -19.78 16.99 -11.20
C PRO A 311 -21.05 16.18 -11.47
N PRO A 312 -21.06 14.87 -11.17
CA PRO A 312 -22.28 14.08 -11.23
C PRO A 312 -23.36 14.73 -10.35
N GLU A 313 -24.58 14.80 -10.86
CA GLU A 313 -25.70 15.31 -10.07
C GLU A 313 -25.86 14.42 -8.82
N PRO A 314 -25.95 15.01 -7.61
CA PRO A 314 -26.19 14.22 -6.43
C PRO A 314 -27.51 13.45 -6.63
N THR A 315 -27.45 12.14 -6.53
CA THR A 315 -28.65 11.30 -6.49
C THR A 315 -29.40 11.68 -5.23
N PHE A 316 -30.41 12.51 -5.36
CA PHE A 316 -31.35 12.76 -4.28
C PHE A 316 -32.04 11.44 -3.97
N THR A 317 -31.60 10.78 -2.93
CA THR A 317 -32.44 9.80 -2.26
C THR A 317 -33.60 10.61 -1.71
N ALA A 318 -34.79 10.46 -2.27
CA ALA A 318 -35.97 11.12 -1.76
C ALA A 318 -36.03 10.84 -0.25
N PRO A 319 -36.22 11.90 0.59
CA PRO A 319 -36.37 11.67 2.01
C PRO A 319 -37.48 10.63 2.19
N PRO A 320 -37.36 9.66 3.12
CA PRO A 320 -38.47 8.75 3.39
C PRO A 320 -39.71 9.60 3.61
N GLU A 321 -40.79 9.31 2.86
CA GLU A 321 -42.05 9.98 3.00
C GLU A 321 -42.41 9.96 4.49
N TYR A 322 -42.35 11.13 5.14
CA TYR A 322 -42.84 11.29 6.47
C TYR A 322 -44.34 11.02 6.43
N GLN A 323 -44.75 9.81 6.80
CA GLN A 323 -46.14 9.55 7.11
C GLN A 323 -46.52 10.52 8.22
N ARG A 324 -47.31 11.54 7.86
CA ARG A 324 -47.94 12.41 8.84
C ARG A 324 -48.82 11.52 9.70
N THR A 325 -48.37 11.20 10.89
CA THR A 325 -49.22 10.68 11.93
C THR A 325 -50.21 11.80 12.25
N THR A 326 -51.41 11.73 11.67
CA THR A 326 -52.53 12.53 12.09
C THR A 326 -52.85 12.14 13.53
N TYR A 327 -52.40 12.95 14.46
CA TYR A 327 -52.91 12.90 15.82
C TYR A 327 -54.41 13.23 15.73
N GLN A 328 -55.28 12.22 15.88
CA GLN A 328 -56.69 12.46 16.16
C GLN A 328 -56.80 13.07 17.57
N GLN A 329 -57.09 14.35 17.60
CA GLN A 329 -57.45 15.08 18.81
C GLN A 329 -58.73 14.45 19.36
N GLY A 330 -58.62 13.81 20.51
CA GLY A 330 -59.76 13.19 21.19
C GLY A 330 -60.83 14.20 21.46
N THR A 331 -61.99 14.03 20.83
CA THR A 331 -63.23 14.83 21.12
C THR A 331 -63.92 14.18 22.28
N TYR A 332 -63.97 14.88 23.43
CA TYR A 332 -64.89 14.56 24.53
C TYR A 332 -66.32 14.84 24.11
N GLY A 333 -67.11 13.82 24.07
CA GLY A 333 -68.55 13.70 24.28
C GLY A 333 -69.52 14.65 23.57
N ARG A 334 -70.27 14.06 22.59
CA ARG A 334 -71.74 14.32 22.46
C ARG A 334 -72.40 13.15 21.71
N PRO A 335 -73.62 12.78 22.07
CA PRO A 335 -74.19 11.53 21.58
C PRO A 335 -74.86 11.64 20.20
N ALA A 336 -75.00 10.46 19.59
CA ALA A 336 -75.31 10.11 18.21
C ALA A 336 -76.70 10.53 17.74
N GLY A 337 -76.83 10.86 16.45
CA GLY A 337 -78.00 10.75 15.61
C GLY A 337 -77.75 9.93 14.38
N PRO A 338 -78.68 9.16 13.84
CA PRO A 338 -78.43 8.16 12.81
C PRO A 338 -78.47 8.74 11.39
N GLY A 339 -77.55 8.33 10.53
CA GLY A 339 -77.53 8.70 9.14
C GLY A 339 -76.88 7.58 8.28
N ASN A 340 -77.72 6.91 7.50
CA ASN A 340 -77.37 5.91 6.52
C ASN A 340 -76.60 6.48 5.31
N GLY A 341 -75.53 5.77 4.89
CA GLY A 341 -74.87 5.96 3.58
C GLY A 341 -73.88 4.81 3.31
N PRO A 342 -73.88 4.16 2.13
CA PRO A 342 -73.07 3.00 1.88
C PRO A 342 -71.62 3.38 1.59
N THR A 343 -70.69 2.84 2.38
CA THR A 343 -69.25 2.93 2.17
C THR A 343 -68.72 1.83 1.28
N GLN A 344 -68.06 2.23 0.19
CA GLN A 344 -67.26 1.34 -0.64
C GLN A 344 -66.02 0.87 0.14
N PRO A 345 -65.56 -0.42 -0.03
CA PRO A 345 -64.38 -0.89 0.65
C PRO A 345 -63.12 -0.38 -0.05
N VAL A 346 -62.27 0.32 0.69
CA VAL A 346 -60.90 0.69 0.31
C VAL A 346 -60.00 -0.50 0.53
N ALA A 347 -59.26 -0.90 -0.51
CA ALA A 347 -58.28 -1.98 -0.45
C ALA A 347 -57.18 -1.65 0.54
N VAL A 348 -56.98 -2.51 1.52
CA VAL A 348 -55.93 -2.42 2.54
C VAL A 348 -54.64 -3.01 1.95
N PRO A 349 -53.46 -2.30 1.97
CA PRO A 349 -52.19 -2.87 1.56
C PRO A 349 -51.75 -3.98 2.51
N PRO A 350 -51.01 -4.99 2.03
CA PRO A 350 -50.60 -6.16 2.83
C PRO A 350 -49.68 -5.73 3.99
N ALA A 351 -49.96 -6.25 5.17
CA ALA A 351 -49.21 -5.98 6.40
C ALA A 351 -47.83 -6.66 6.34
N PRO A 352 -46.77 -6.02 6.88
CA PRO A 352 -45.44 -6.58 6.97
C PRO A 352 -45.43 -7.84 7.86
N LEU A 353 -44.52 -8.79 7.56
CA LEU A 353 -44.35 -10.12 8.17
C LEU A 353 -44.18 -10.15 9.70
N GLN A 354 -45.07 -9.54 10.44
CA GLN A 354 -45.23 -9.67 11.90
C GLN A 354 -46.38 -10.57 12.29
N SER A 355 -46.91 -11.38 11.38
CA SER A 355 -47.93 -12.37 11.68
C SER A 355 -47.40 -13.45 12.62
N ARG A 356 -48.28 -14.06 13.42
CA ARG A 356 -47.96 -15.15 14.36
C ARG A 356 -47.18 -16.29 13.68
N THR A 357 -47.39 -16.54 12.40
CA THR A 357 -46.68 -17.50 11.56
C THR A 357 -45.20 -17.12 11.33
N GLY A 358 -44.84 -15.85 11.17
CA GLY A 358 -43.45 -15.40 11.03
C GLY A 358 -42.64 -15.55 12.32
N LYS A 359 -43.26 -15.40 13.48
CA LYS A 359 -42.62 -15.67 14.78
C LYS A 359 -42.42 -17.17 14.99
N ALA A 360 -43.38 -18.02 14.62
CA ALA A 360 -43.25 -19.46 14.70
C ALA A 360 -42.13 -20.01 13.79
N LEU A 361 -41.97 -19.46 12.58
CA LEU A 361 -40.89 -19.83 11.67
C LEU A 361 -39.51 -19.45 12.21
N LYS A 362 -39.33 -18.25 12.82
CA LYS A 362 -38.08 -17.85 13.48
C LYS A 362 -37.73 -18.79 14.65
N TRP A 363 -38.69 -19.16 15.46
CA TRP A 363 -38.49 -20.12 16.56
C TRP A 363 -38.18 -21.53 16.07
N ALA A 364 -38.79 -21.97 14.97
CA ALA A 364 -38.53 -23.28 14.38
C ALA A 364 -37.08 -23.36 13.81
N VAL A 365 -36.60 -22.35 13.12
CA VAL A 365 -35.23 -22.28 12.61
C VAL A 365 -34.21 -22.23 13.75
N SER A 366 -34.48 -21.45 14.82
CA SER A 366 -33.63 -21.41 15.99
C SER A 366 -33.57 -22.74 16.75
N ALA A 367 -34.71 -23.42 16.90
CA ALA A 367 -34.75 -24.73 17.53
C ALA A 367 -34.02 -25.82 16.72
N LEU A 368 -34.07 -25.74 15.38
CA LEU A 368 -33.37 -26.66 14.48
C LEU A 368 -31.86 -26.45 14.53
N LEU A 369 -31.40 -25.21 14.63
CA LEU A 369 -29.99 -24.87 14.83
C LEU A 369 -29.45 -25.34 16.19
N ILE A 370 -30.23 -25.18 17.26
CA ILE A 370 -29.86 -25.65 18.60
C ILE A 370 -29.82 -27.19 18.65
N ALA A 371 -30.76 -27.86 17.98
CA ALA A 371 -30.77 -29.34 17.88
C ALA A 371 -29.58 -29.87 17.08
N ALA A 372 -29.18 -29.18 15.99
CA ALA A 372 -28.04 -29.57 15.19
C ALA A 372 -26.71 -29.40 15.96
N LEU A 373 -26.58 -28.32 16.74
CA LEU A 373 -25.43 -28.09 17.61
C LEU A 373 -25.39 -29.05 18.81
N GLY A 374 -26.54 -29.40 19.37
CA GLY A 374 -26.66 -30.34 20.49
C GLY A 374 -26.31 -31.78 20.10
N LEU A 375 -26.77 -32.27 18.95
CA LEU A 375 -26.46 -33.61 18.44
C LEU A 375 -24.99 -33.75 18.03
N GLY A 376 -24.39 -32.68 17.41
CA GLY A 376 -22.98 -32.68 17.08
C GLY A 376 -22.07 -32.70 18.30
N SER A 377 -22.47 -32.00 19.38
CA SER A 377 -21.71 -31.97 20.65
C SER A 377 -21.81 -33.30 21.41
N TRP A 378 -22.95 -34.04 21.33
CA TRP A 378 -23.10 -35.32 21.99
C TRP A 378 -22.29 -36.42 21.31
N GLN A 379 -22.26 -36.47 19.99
CA GLN A 379 -21.39 -37.41 19.27
C GLN A 379 -19.90 -37.20 19.57
N LEU A 380 -19.47 -35.93 19.75
CA LEU A 380 -18.09 -35.64 20.12
C LEU A 380 -17.77 -36.05 21.57
N ALA A 381 -18.75 -35.92 22.49
CA ALA A 381 -18.59 -36.31 23.89
C ALA A 381 -18.55 -37.85 24.04
N GLU A 382 -19.33 -38.58 23.28
CA GLU A 382 -19.35 -40.05 23.28
C GLU A 382 -18.04 -40.65 22.77
N THR A 383 -17.43 -40.05 21.72
CA THR A 383 -16.11 -40.47 21.21
C THR A 383 -14.94 -40.10 22.15
N LEU A 384 -15.12 -39.13 23.05
CA LEU A 384 -14.12 -38.77 24.07
C LEU A 384 -14.26 -39.63 25.34
N LEU A 385 -15.49 -40.03 25.72
CA LEU A 385 -15.76 -40.86 26.90
C LEU A 385 -15.41 -42.33 26.69
N ASP A 386 -15.50 -42.86 25.46
CA ASP A 386 -15.04 -44.21 25.13
C ASP A 386 -13.52 -44.38 25.11
N ARG A 387 -12.78 -43.29 25.17
CA ARG A 387 -11.31 -43.28 25.22
C ARG A 387 -10.73 -43.44 26.64
N ASP A 388 -11.56 -43.28 27.68
CA ASP A 388 -11.12 -43.29 29.09
C ASP A 388 -11.49 -44.59 29.85
N LYS A 389 -12.02 -45.61 29.15
CA LYS A 389 -12.28 -46.92 29.79
C LYS A 389 -11.39 -48.02 29.21
N GLY A 390 -10.16 -48.01 29.64
CA GLY A 390 -9.23 -49.07 29.28
C GLY A 390 -7.86 -48.93 29.90
N SER A 391 -7.79 -49.04 31.24
CA SER A 391 -6.54 -49.40 31.94
C SER A 391 -6.84 -49.67 33.41
N ASP A 392 -6.90 -50.90 33.77
CA ASP A 392 -6.44 -51.50 35.01
C ASP A 392 -6.66 -53.03 34.91
N ASP A 393 -5.67 -53.83 34.85
CA ASP A 393 -4.94 -54.52 35.91
C ASP A 393 -3.97 -55.59 35.33
N PRO A 394 -2.98 -56.02 36.07
CA PRO A 394 -1.77 -56.63 35.54
C PRO A 394 -1.76 -58.15 35.62
N GLY A 395 -1.01 -58.77 34.75
CA GLY A 395 -0.61 -60.13 35.06
C GLY A 395 -0.33 -61.09 33.92
N THR A 396 0.94 -61.28 33.65
CA THR A 396 1.61 -62.59 33.41
C THR A 396 1.49 -63.31 32.08
N THR A 397 2.60 -63.27 31.32
CA THR A 397 3.35 -64.39 30.74
C THR A 397 2.86 -65.13 29.48
N GLN A 398 3.73 -65.02 28.48
CA GLN A 398 4.25 -66.04 27.54
C GLN A 398 3.58 -66.33 26.19
N THR A 399 4.48 -66.28 25.27
CA THR A 399 4.73 -67.05 24.03
C THR A 399 4.06 -66.69 22.73
N ASN A 400 4.97 -66.29 21.85
CA ASN A 400 4.97 -66.21 20.38
C ASN A 400 4.46 -67.50 19.69
N PRO A 401 4.12 -67.56 18.38
CA PRO A 401 4.62 -66.76 17.27
C PRO A 401 3.63 -66.44 16.10
N GLU A 402 4.11 -65.45 15.26
CA GLU A 402 3.87 -65.34 13.81
C GLU A 402 2.45 -65.05 13.26
N ASN A 403 2.22 -63.84 12.82
CA ASN A 403 2.10 -63.48 11.40
C ASN A 403 1.78 -61.98 11.23
N GLY A 404 2.37 -61.42 10.18
CA GLY A 404 2.45 -60.02 9.86
C GLY A 404 1.12 -59.28 9.74
N ASP A 405 1.18 -58.05 10.22
CA ASP A 405 0.50 -56.88 9.64
C ASP A 405 1.26 -55.62 10.04
N GLU A 406 1.53 -54.81 9.07
CA GLU A 406 2.32 -53.57 9.18
C GLU A 406 1.70 -52.59 10.17
N GLN A 407 2.18 -52.58 11.38
CA GLN A 407 1.88 -51.58 12.38
C GLN A 407 2.73 -50.33 12.08
N LYS A 408 2.12 -49.36 11.37
CA LYS A 408 2.69 -48.02 11.17
C LYS A 408 2.99 -47.40 12.54
N SER A 409 4.24 -47.49 12.97
CA SER A 409 4.72 -46.90 14.23
C SER A 409 4.40 -45.42 14.25
N VAL A 410 3.61 -44.99 15.23
CA VAL A 410 3.50 -43.58 15.60
C VAL A 410 4.88 -43.16 16.11
N ALA A 411 5.66 -42.52 15.26
CA ALA A 411 6.94 -41.95 15.64
C ALA A 411 6.70 -40.95 16.76
N GLU A 412 7.34 -41.16 17.92
CA GLU A 412 7.35 -40.17 19.00
C GLU A 412 7.89 -38.85 18.42
N SER A 413 7.06 -37.81 18.37
CA SER A 413 7.46 -36.49 17.93
C SER A 413 8.45 -35.89 18.93
N LYS A 414 9.71 -35.70 18.52
CA LYS A 414 10.77 -35.13 19.36
C LYS A 414 10.85 -33.63 19.16
N PRO A 415 11.02 -32.83 20.23
CA PRO A 415 11.23 -31.40 20.10
C PRO A 415 12.49 -31.10 19.27
N VAL A 416 12.37 -30.18 18.31
CA VAL A 416 13.48 -29.67 17.51
C VAL A 416 13.87 -28.31 18.08
N PRO A 417 15.13 -28.11 18.54
CA PRO A 417 15.54 -26.85 19.14
C PRO A 417 15.62 -25.74 18.08
N ILE A 418 15.10 -24.57 18.42
CA ILE A 418 15.25 -23.33 17.65
C ILE A 418 16.55 -22.66 18.12
N MET A 419 17.51 -22.45 17.22
CA MET A 419 18.81 -21.85 17.52
C MET A 419 18.78 -20.31 17.43
N GLY A 420 17.79 -19.76 16.73
CA GLY A 420 17.59 -18.33 16.61
C GLY A 420 16.31 -18.00 15.83
N ALA A 421 15.84 -16.77 15.99
CA ALA A 421 14.72 -16.24 15.23
C ALA A 421 15.05 -14.84 14.75
N ARG A 422 14.44 -14.42 13.66
CA ARG A 422 14.46 -13.04 13.18
C ARG A 422 13.13 -12.69 12.55
N ASP A 423 12.77 -11.44 12.64
CA ASP A 423 11.66 -10.88 11.89
C ASP A 423 11.92 -10.94 10.38
N TYR A 424 10.86 -11.00 9.60
CA TYR A 424 10.98 -11.16 8.16
C TYR A 424 9.90 -10.37 7.44
N ASP A 425 10.32 -9.22 6.88
CA ASP A 425 9.50 -8.31 6.09
C ASP A 425 10.22 -7.88 4.79
N PRO A 426 10.46 -8.80 3.85
CA PRO A 426 11.21 -8.49 2.64
C PRO A 426 10.44 -7.64 1.63
N LEU A 427 9.12 -7.47 1.82
CA LEU A 427 8.23 -6.71 0.94
C LEU A 427 7.86 -5.33 1.54
N GLY A 428 8.42 -4.99 2.70
CA GLY A 428 8.25 -3.72 3.39
C GLY A 428 9.58 -3.03 3.64
N ASP A 429 9.79 -2.55 4.87
CA ASP A 429 11.02 -1.85 5.29
C ASP A 429 12.10 -2.80 5.85
N GLN A 430 11.92 -4.10 5.67
CA GLN A 430 12.79 -5.20 6.14
C GLN A 430 12.85 -5.34 7.68
N SER A 431 11.91 -4.75 8.41
CA SER A 431 11.86 -4.80 9.88
C SER A 431 10.43 -4.89 10.41
N GLU A 432 10.19 -5.84 11.32
CA GLU A 432 8.96 -6.03 12.07
C GLU A 432 9.30 -6.25 13.54
N LYS A 433 9.78 -5.20 14.22
CA LYS A 433 10.15 -5.20 15.65
C LYS A 433 11.15 -6.27 16.08
N PRO A 434 12.38 -6.22 15.57
CA PRO A 434 13.41 -7.21 15.82
C PRO A 434 13.81 -7.37 17.30
N LYS A 435 13.56 -6.34 18.15
CA LYS A 435 13.91 -6.38 19.57
C LYS A 435 13.12 -7.42 20.36
N ASP A 436 11.89 -7.68 19.95
CA ASP A 436 10.96 -8.57 20.66
C ASP A 436 10.94 -9.99 20.08
N ILE A 437 11.79 -10.26 19.07
CA ILE A 437 11.73 -11.51 18.30
C ILE A 437 12.07 -12.76 19.15
N GLY A 438 12.85 -12.60 20.22
CA GLY A 438 13.17 -13.68 21.14
C GLY A 438 11.97 -14.26 21.85
N HIS A 439 10.90 -13.49 22.02
CA HIS A 439 9.68 -13.90 22.69
C HIS A 439 8.87 -14.97 21.93
N VAL A 440 9.17 -15.23 20.66
CA VAL A 440 8.43 -16.24 19.88
C VAL A 440 8.80 -17.68 20.26
N TYR A 441 9.90 -17.91 21.04
CA TYR A 441 10.36 -19.24 21.42
C TYR A 441 10.97 -19.30 22.82
N ASP A 442 10.69 -18.31 23.70
CA ASP A 442 11.17 -18.26 25.08
C ASP A 442 10.36 -19.16 26.05
N GLY A 443 9.23 -19.69 25.60
CA GLY A 443 8.35 -20.55 26.38
C GLY A 443 7.47 -19.79 27.38
N ASP A 444 7.52 -18.46 27.42
CA ASP A 444 6.67 -17.62 28.27
C ASP A 444 5.39 -17.23 27.51
N ALA A 445 4.25 -17.77 27.91
CA ALA A 445 2.96 -17.48 27.29
C ALA A 445 2.48 -16.02 27.46
N THR A 446 3.14 -15.23 28.32
CA THR A 446 2.79 -13.82 28.57
C THR A 446 3.62 -12.85 27.75
N SER A 447 4.80 -13.25 27.30
CA SER A 447 5.62 -12.53 26.34
C SER A 447 5.13 -12.74 24.92
N TYR A 448 5.41 -11.80 24.02
CA TYR A 448 5.06 -11.96 22.60
C TYR A 448 5.87 -11.02 21.71
N TRP A 449 6.10 -11.48 20.50
CA TRP A 449 6.45 -10.61 19.38
C TRP A 449 5.18 -10.15 18.65
N ASN A 450 5.16 -8.93 18.15
CA ASN A 450 4.04 -8.42 17.37
C ASN A 450 4.49 -7.70 16.09
N THR A 451 3.63 -7.77 15.08
CA THR A 451 3.81 -7.00 13.84
C THR A 451 3.62 -5.50 14.08
N ASP A 452 3.98 -4.68 13.13
CA ASP A 452 3.51 -3.31 13.05
C ASP A 452 1.99 -3.26 12.90
N GLY A 453 1.41 -2.05 13.03
CA GLY A 453 -0.04 -1.87 12.91
C GLY A 453 -0.45 -1.61 11.48
N TYR A 454 -1.34 -2.44 10.94
CA TYR A 454 -1.87 -2.32 9.59
C TYR A 454 -3.31 -1.81 9.60
N PHE A 455 -3.71 -1.08 8.57
CA PHE A 455 -5.07 -0.52 8.46
C PHE A 455 -6.12 -1.59 8.11
N THR A 456 -5.72 -2.72 7.51
CA THR A 456 -6.60 -3.83 7.17
C THR A 456 -5.96 -5.16 7.58
N ALA A 457 -6.78 -6.21 7.67
CA ALA A 457 -6.34 -7.54 8.04
C ALA A 457 -5.33 -8.16 7.06
N ASP A 458 -5.36 -7.74 5.81
CA ASP A 458 -4.55 -8.21 4.68
C ASP A 458 -3.39 -7.24 4.36
N PHE A 459 -2.80 -6.61 5.38
CA PHE A 459 -1.66 -5.71 5.28
C PHE A 459 -1.90 -4.48 4.38
N GLY A 460 -3.14 -4.04 4.23
CA GLY A 460 -3.52 -2.94 3.33
C GLY A 460 -3.35 -3.28 1.86
N LYS A 461 -3.15 -4.55 1.52
CA LYS A 461 -2.75 -5.03 0.18
C LYS A 461 -1.44 -4.43 -0.33
N LEU A 462 -0.62 -3.94 0.59
CA LEU A 462 0.71 -3.38 0.27
C LEU A 462 1.75 -4.49 0.13
N LYS A 463 1.52 -5.61 0.82
CA LYS A 463 2.38 -6.80 0.80
C LYS A 463 1.56 -8.05 1.10
N ASP A 464 2.06 -9.21 0.67
CA ASP A 464 1.36 -10.50 0.82
C ASP A 464 1.44 -11.05 2.26
N GLY A 465 2.21 -10.41 3.13
CA GLY A 465 2.36 -10.82 4.50
C GLY A 465 3.65 -10.31 5.15
N VAL A 466 3.85 -10.73 6.39
CA VAL A 466 5.07 -10.58 7.19
C VAL A 466 5.27 -11.81 8.02
N GLY A 467 6.42 -12.01 8.65
CA GLY A 467 6.59 -13.19 9.48
C GLY A 467 7.86 -13.25 10.30
N VAL A 468 8.11 -14.46 10.76
CA VAL A 468 9.29 -14.81 11.56
C VAL A 468 10.02 -15.97 10.89
N VAL A 469 11.32 -15.81 10.68
CA VAL A 469 12.21 -16.91 10.26
C VAL A 469 12.87 -17.50 11.49
N LEU A 470 12.72 -18.81 11.65
CA LEU A 470 13.41 -19.61 12.67
C LEU A 470 14.61 -20.30 12.02
N ASP A 471 15.79 -20.24 12.64
CA ASP A 471 16.98 -20.99 12.25
C ASP A 471 17.11 -22.23 13.18
N LEU A 472 17.09 -23.41 12.63
CA LEU A 472 17.31 -24.68 13.33
C LEU A 472 18.80 -25.04 13.44
N GLY A 473 19.70 -24.14 12.98
CA GLY A 473 21.15 -24.30 13.00
C GLY A 473 21.69 -25.24 11.91
N LYS A 474 20.97 -26.31 11.60
CA LYS A 474 21.29 -27.28 10.54
C LYS A 474 20.00 -27.81 9.91
N VAL A 475 20.12 -28.50 8.79
CA VAL A 475 18.97 -29.18 8.18
C VAL A 475 18.52 -30.29 9.10
N GLN A 476 17.24 -30.25 9.51
CA GLN A 476 16.60 -31.22 10.39
C GLN A 476 15.23 -31.61 9.83
N GLN A 477 14.73 -32.77 10.27
CA GLN A 477 13.39 -33.21 9.94
C GLN A 477 12.37 -32.48 10.79
N VAL A 478 11.34 -31.94 10.16
CA VAL A 478 10.23 -31.20 10.78
C VAL A 478 8.93 -31.89 10.46
N GLY A 479 8.22 -32.34 11.50
CA GLY A 479 6.93 -33.02 11.40
C GLY A 479 5.76 -32.09 11.71
N ALA A 480 5.93 -31.15 12.65
CA ALA A 480 4.91 -30.14 12.95
C ALA A 480 5.54 -28.86 13.54
N VAL A 481 4.82 -27.75 13.35
CA VAL A 481 5.11 -26.46 13.97
C VAL A 481 3.85 -25.93 14.62
N ASP A 482 3.85 -25.85 15.94
CA ASP A 482 2.74 -25.30 16.73
C ASP A 482 2.99 -23.81 17.00
N VAL A 483 2.04 -22.97 16.59
CA VAL A 483 2.12 -21.52 16.77
C VAL A 483 0.97 -21.05 17.64
N THR A 484 1.29 -20.27 18.68
CA THR A 484 0.30 -19.65 19.56
C THR A 484 0.23 -18.14 19.29
N PHE A 485 -0.96 -17.67 18.97
CA PHE A 485 -1.26 -16.26 18.71
C PHE A 485 -2.05 -15.65 19.87
N LEU A 486 -1.83 -14.35 20.12
CA LEU A 486 -2.60 -13.54 21.05
C LEU A 486 -3.45 -12.49 20.29
N GLY A 487 -4.59 -12.12 20.89
CA GLY A 487 -5.43 -11.03 20.38
C GLY A 487 -6.44 -11.38 19.31
N GLY A 488 -6.42 -12.64 18.77
CA GLY A 488 -7.45 -13.07 17.81
C GLY A 488 -6.96 -14.05 16.76
N THR A 489 -7.89 -14.44 15.89
CA THR A 489 -7.62 -15.37 14.79
C THR A 489 -6.66 -14.79 13.77
N THR A 490 -5.52 -15.45 13.57
CA THR A 490 -4.48 -15.08 12.61
C THR A 490 -4.37 -16.17 11.54
N SER A 491 -4.27 -15.79 10.26
CA SER A 491 -3.99 -16.74 9.18
C SER A 491 -2.50 -16.82 8.94
N VAL A 492 -1.97 -18.04 8.81
CA VAL A 492 -0.53 -18.29 8.77
C VAL A 492 -0.19 -19.40 7.79
N GLU A 493 0.95 -19.26 7.12
CA GLU A 493 1.57 -20.29 6.29
C GLU A 493 2.90 -20.72 6.90
N LEU A 494 3.19 -22.01 6.85
CA LEU A 494 4.51 -22.55 7.12
C LEU A 494 5.24 -22.74 5.80
N ARG A 495 6.41 -22.14 5.70
CA ARG A 495 7.29 -22.28 4.54
C ARG A 495 8.67 -22.71 4.98
N THR A 496 9.39 -23.50 4.18
CA THR A 496 10.67 -24.12 4.54
C THR A 496 11.76 -23.85 3.54
N ALA A 497 13.02 -23.80 4.00
CA ALA A 497 14.20 -23.75 3.14
C ALA A 497 15.34 -24.58 3.73
N THR A 498 16.12 -25.20 2.84
CA THR A 498 17.34 -25.97 3.17
C THR A 498 18.63 -25.25 2.80
N SER A 499 18.54 -24.03 2.27
CA SER A 499 19.65 -23.19 1.82
C SER A 499 20.68 -22.92 2.92
N ALA A 500 21.91 -22.57 2.55
CA ALA A 500 22.96 -22.21 3.51
C ALA A 500 22.67 -20.86 4.18
N GLU A 501 22.02 -19.95 3.44
CA GLU A 501 21.58 -18.63 3.91
C GLU A 501 20.07 -18.53 3.85
N VAL A 502 19.51 -17.60 4.63
CA VAL A 502 18.08 -17.33 4.62
C VAL A 502 17.68 -16.69 3.28
N PRO A 503 16.69 -17.25 2.57
CA PRO A 503 16.20 -16.65 1.34
C PRO A 503 15.76 -15.18 1.54
N LYS A 504 16.12 -14.30 0.62
CA LYS A 504 15.79 -12.88 0.68
C LYS A 504 14.30 -12.59 0.40
N LEU A 505 13.63 -13.46 -0.36
CA LEU A 505 12.21 -13.31 -0.73
C LEU A 505 11.40 -14.54 -0.28
N PRO A 506 10.09 -14.39 0.02
CA PRO A 506 9.23 -15.51 0.43
C PRO A 506 9.12 -16.61 -0.62
N THR A 507 9.35 -16.29 -1.90
CA THR A 507 9.39 -17.25 -3.01
C THR A 507 10.58 -18.20 -2.97
N GLY A 508 11.62 -17.86 -2.21
CA GLY A 508 12.76 -18.75 -1.96
C GLY A 508 12.49 -19.84 -0.91
N PHE A 509 11.33 -19.80 -0.26
CA PHE A 509 10.85 -20.84 0.64
C PHE A 509 9.75 -21.66 -0.03
N THR A 510 9.69 -22.96 0.28
CA THR A 510 8.60 -23.84 -0.18
C THR A 510 7.48 -23.83 0.85
N LYS A 511 6.24 -23.50 0.47
CA LYS A 511 5.07 -23.62 1.32
C LYS A 511 4.73 -25.08 1.57
N VAL A 512 4.58 -25.47 2.85
CA VAL A 512 4.37 -26.86 3.26
C VAL A 512 3.11 -27.06 4.08
N ALA A 513 2.60 -26.01 4.75
CA ALA A 513 1.35 -26.06 5.50
C ALA A 513 0.72 -24.67 5.61
N GLN A 514 -0.55 -24.63 5.98
CA GLN A 514 -1.27 -23.39 6.31
C GLN A 514 -2.35 -23.63 7.35
N GLY A 515 -2.75 -22.60 8.05
CA GLY A 515 -3.81 -22.68 9.05
C GLY A 515 -4.31 -21.32 9.47
N SER A 516 -5.36 -21.29 10.31
CA SER A 516 -5.91 -20.05 10.87
C SER A 516 -6.48 -20.34 12.26
N GLY A 517 -6.23 -19.44 13.22
CA GLY A 517 -6.71 -19.61 14.59
C GLY A 517 -5.87 -18.83 15.59
N THR A 518 -6.12 -19.04 16.88
CA THR A 518 -5.32 -18.54 18.00
C THR A 518 -4.25 -19.54 18.43
N LYS A 519 -4.45 -20.84 18.16
CA LYS A 519 -3.46 -21.91 18.27
C LYS A 519 -3.53 -22.73 17.00
N VAL A 520 -2.43 -22.80 16.27
CA VAL A 520 -2.39 -23.42 14.94
C VAL A 520 -1.27 -24.46 14.90
N ALA A 521 -1.64 -25.72 14.68
CA ALA A 521 -0.70 -26.79 14.42
C ALA A 521 -0.48 -26.92 12.89
N LEU A 522 0.65 -26.45 12.43
CA LEU A 522 1.04 -26.48 11.01
C LEU A 522 1.78 -27.79 10.74
N LYS A 523 1.07 -28.73 10.12
CA LYS A 523 1.60 -30.06 9.78
C LYS A 523 1.78 -30.18 8.29
N PRO A 524 3.01 -30.34 7.78
CA PRO A 524 3.24 -30.78 6.40
C PRO A 524 2.55 -32.13 6.15
N GLY A 525 2.17 -32.42 4.90
CA GLY A 525 1.59 -33.71 4.53
C GLY A 525 2.51 -34.90 4.83
N GLU A 526 3.82 -34.67 4.73
CA GLU A 526 4.89 -35.59 5.13
C GLU A 526 5.98 -34.78 5.87
N PRO A 527 6.76 -35.38 6.79
CA PRO A 527 7.86 -34.70 7.45
C PRO A 527 8.87 -34.16 6.43
N VAL A 528 9.20 -32.87 6.56
CA VAL A 528 10.07 -32.14 5.61
C VAL A 528 11.45 -31.86 6.19
N GLN A 529 12.46 -31.80 5.33
CA GLN A 529 13.80 -31.38 5.71
C GLN A 529 13.90 -29.86 5.62
N ALA A 530 14.30 -29.19 6.70
CA ALA A 530 14.45 -27.74 6.74
C ALA A 530 15.59 -27.30 7.65
N ARG A 531 16.30 -26.25 7.28
CA ARG A 531 17.14 -25.45 8.16
C ARG A 531 16.42 -24.19 8.62
N TYR A 532 15.73 -23.53 7.71
CA TYR A 532 14.95 -22.34 8.01
C TYR A 532 13.45 -22.62 7.87
N LEU A 533 12.70 -22.17 8.86
CA LEU A 533 11.24 -22.18 8.86
C LEU A 533 10.75 -20.75 8.83
N LEU A 534 9.90 -20.41 7.88
CA LEU A 534 9.22 -19.13 7.82
C LEU A 534 7.77 -19.32 8.26
N VAL A 535 7.43 -18.73 9.40
CA VAL A 535 6.06 -18.56 9.88
C VAL A 535 5.53 -17.26 9.27
N TRP A 536 4.76 -17.38 8.19
CA TRP A 536 4.34 -16.29 7.33
C TRP A 536 2.89 -15.92 7.58
N LEU A 537 2.63 -14.74 8.17
CA LEU A 537 1.29 -14.25 8.47
C LEU A 537 0.67 -13.64 7.22
N THR A 538 -0.55 -14.07 6.87
CA THR A 538 -1.26 -13.63 5.66
C THR A 538 -2.55 -12.87 5.96
N ASN A 539 -3.06 -12.95 7.21
CA ASN A 539 -4.21 -12.19 7.66
C ASN A 539 -4.13 -11.97 9.18
N LEU A 540 -4.37 -10.74 9.62
CA LEU A 540 -4.19 -10.29 10.99
C LEU A 540 -5.52 -10.01 11.69
N PRO A 541 -5.62 -10.28 13.01
CA PRO A 541 -6.78 -9.90 13.81
C PRO A 541 -6.80 -8.38 14.10
N PRO A 542 -7.99 -7.79 14.37
CA PRO A 542 -8.09 -6.43 14.87
C PRO A 542 -7.47 -6.35 16.28
N SER A 543 -6.78 -5.24 16.56
CA SER A 543 -6.23 -4.93 17.88
C SER A 543 -7.06 -3.84 18.58
N ASP A 544 -6.91 -3.71 19.89
CA ASP A 544 -7.60 -2.72 20.71
C ASP A 544 -7.33 -1.26 20.30
N SER A 545 -6.26 -1.02 19.54
CA SER A 545 -5.89 0.30 19.00
C SER A 545 -6.58 0.65 17.67
N GLY A 546 -7.50 -0.19 17.18
CA GLY A 546 -8.20 0.00 15.91
C GLY A 546 -7.40 -0.39 14.66
N ASN A 547 -6.16 -0.84 14.82
CA ASN A 547 -5.32 -1.38 13.75
C ASN A 547 -5.35 -2.91 13.77
N PHE A 548 -4.85 -3.54 12.71
CA PHE A 548 -4.67 -4.99 12.64
C PHE A 548 -3.22 -5.34 13.00
N ARG A 549 -3.03 -6.30 13.93
CA ARG A 549 -1.70 -6.74 14.38
C ARG A 549 -1.70 -8.24 14.65
N GLY A 550 -0.67 -8.93 14.16
CA GLY A 550 -0.38 -10.31 14.57
C GLY A 550 0.50 -10.32 15.82
N LYS A 551 0.17 -11.15 16.81
CA LYS A 551 0.96 -11.34 18.02
C LYS A 551 1.28 -12.81 18.18
N ILE A 552 2.56 -13.18 18.18
CA ILE A 552 3.03 -14.56 18.38
C ILE A 552 3.64 -14.64 19.79
N SER A 553 3.09 -15.52 20.65
CA SER A 553 3.62 -15.75 22.00
C SER A 553 4.51 -16.98 22.10
N ASP A 554 4.30 -18.00 21.27
CA ASP A 554 5.12 -19.21 21.34
C ASP A 554 5.11 -19.98 20.02
N ILE A 555 6.26 -20.54 19.64
CA ILE A 555 6.43 -21.44 18.49
C ILE A 555 7.20 -22.66 18.93
N LYS A 556 6.63 -23.85 18.74
CA LYS A 556 7.26 -25.14 19.01
C LYS A 556 7.43 -25.92 17.73
N VAL A 557 8.60 -26.51 17.55
CA VAL A 557 8.94 -27.34 16.39
C VAL A 557 9.15 -28.76 16.87
N THR A 558 8.55 -29.72 16.15
CA THR A 558 8.72 -31.18 16.41
C THR A 558 9.07 -31.90 15.13
N SER A 559 9.82 -33.01 15.27
CA SER A 559 10.23 -33.89 14.14
C SER A 559 9.24 -34.99 13.86
#